data_3b79986b0f41ee98420014eba13767a7
#
_entry.id   3b79986b0f41ee98420014eba13767a7
#
_cell.length_a   1.000
_cell.length_b   1.000
_cell.length_c   1.000
_cell.angle_alpha   90.00
_cell.angle_beta   90.00
_cell.angle_gamma   90.00
#
_symmetry.space_group_name_H-M   'P 1'
#
loop_
_entity.id
_entity.type
_entity.pdbx_description
1 polymer ?
#
loop_
_entity_poly.entity_id
_entity_poly.type
_entity_poly.pdbx_seq_one_letter_code
_entity_poly.pdbx_strand_id
1 'polypeptide(L)'
;MFKYSKLTNKKFRQLLNCFVLGLPALQTAKHTGIHRNTVNRFFKKVRIKIAEATGNKTNLLKGEIELDESYFGGRKKGPRGRSSQNKQIVFGILERKGQVRTVLVGDVSAETLMKEIRDNTEKGCVYYTDKFRSYNSLFRYGKHMKIDHAKEYVRNKHNHINGIEGFWSYAKKFLMKYNGVSKKNFYLYLKEIEWRFNNRKEPNIKLKLQKLLQY
;
A
#
# COMPACT_ATOMS: atom_id res chain seq x y z
N MET A 1 18.36 12.48 10.96
CA MET A 1 17.17 11.76 11.47
C MET A 1 17.39 11.05 12.81
N PHE A 2 18.53 10.45 13.03
CA PHE A 2 18.88 9.75 14.28
C PHE A 2 19.81 10.57 15.19
N LYS A 3 19.85 11.89 15.02
CA LYS A 3 20.54 12.82 15.91
C LYS A 3 20.12 12.51 17.37
N TYR A 4 21.05 12.38 18.28
CA TYR A 4 20.84 11.94 19.67
C TYR A 4 20.46 10.45 19.87
N SER A 5 20.62 9.58 18.87
CA SER A 5 20.43 8.16 19.06
C SER A 5 21.68 7.55 19.72
N LYS A 6 21.48 6.75 20.78
CA LYS A 6 22.54 5.94 21.41
C LYS A 6 22.89 4.66 20.60
N LEU A 7 22.33 4.52 19.39
CA LEU A 7 22.63 3.39 18.50
C LEU A 7 23.97 3.59 17.82
N THR A 8 24.86 2.63 17.94
CA THR A 8 26.10 2.60 17.16
C THR A 8 25.79 2.37 15.68
N ASN A 9 26.71 2.77 14.80
CA ASN A 9 26.58 2.54 13.35
C ASN A 9 26.37 1.04 13.01
N LYS A 10 27.02 0.14 13.73
CA LYS A 10 26.85 -1.32 13.58
C LYS A 10 25.40 -1.73 13.85
N LYS A 11 24.85 -1.34 15.01
CA LYS A 11 23.46 -1.63 15.40
C LYS A 11 22.45 -0.98 14.44
N PHE A 12 22.73 0.24 13.97
CA PHE A 12 21.89 0.89 12.96
C PHE A 12 21.81 0.07 11.67
N ARG A 13 22.96 -0.37 11.13
CA ARG A 13 23.03 -1.20 9.92
C ARG A 13 22.31 -2.54 10.09
N GLN A 14 22.42 -3.17 11.27
CA GLN A 14 21.69 -4.40 11.58
C GLN A 14 20.17 -4.18 11.56
N LEU A 15 19.67 -3.14 12.22
CA LEU A 15 18.24 -2.83 12.24
C LEU A 15 17.72 -2.51 10.84
N LEU A 16 18.49 -1.78 10.03
CA LEU A 16 18.13 -1.47 8.66
C LEU A 16 18.03 -2.75 7.80
N ASN A 17 18.98 -3.67 7.94
CA ASN A 17 18.92 -4.95 7.25
C ASN A 17 17.67 -5.75 7.64
N CYS A 18 17.38 -5.86 8.94
CA CYS A 18 16.18 -6.55 9.43
C CYS A 18 14.88 -5.87 8.91
N PHE A 19 14.85 -4.54 8.82
CA PHE A 19 13.74 -3.81 8.23
C PHE A 19 13.57 -4.15 6.74
N VAL A 20 14.65 -4.11 5.96
CA VAL A 20 14.65 -4.45 4.53
C VAL A 20 14.14 -5.88 4.30
N LEU A 21 14.61 -6.83 5.11
CA LEU A 21 14.11 -8.22 5.11
C LEU A 21 12.66 -8.35 5.56
N GLY A 22 12.07 -7.29 6.08
CA GLY A 22 10.68 -7.27 6.52
C GLY A 22 10.46 -8.07 7.81
N LEU A 23 11.46 -8.21 8.67
CA LEU A 23 11.32 -8.90 9.95
C LEU A 23 10.46 -8.08 10.93
N PRO A 24 9.52 -8.69 11.66
CA PRO A 24 8.83 -8.05 12.78
C PRO A 24 9.78 -7.64 13.89
N ALA A 25 9.41 -6.61 14.66
CA ALA A 25 10.28 -6.08 15.71
C ALA A 25 10.66 -7.10 16.78
N LEU A 26 9.79 -8.05 17.11
CA LEU A 26 10.09 -9.12 18.07
C LEU A 26 11.19 -10.04 17.54
N GLN A 27 11.09 -10.47 16.28
CA GLN A 27 12.11 -11.33 15.65
C GLN A 27 13.42 -10.57 15.49
N THR A 28 13.37 -9.30 15.10
CA THR A 28 14.55 -8.43 15.01
C THR A 28 15.24 -8.28 16.36
N ALA A 29 14.49 -8.06 17.43
CA ALA A 29 15.06 -7.95 18.78
C ALA A 29 15.78 -9.23 19.21
N LYS A 30 15.17 -10.40 18.98
CA LYS A 30 15.79 -11.69 19.22
C LYS A 30 17.08 -11.90 18.43
N HIS A 31 17.06 -11.56 17.14
CA HIS A 31 18.19 -11.73 16.22
C HIS A 31 19.37 -10.79 16.54
N THR A 32 19.09 -9.54 16.96
CA THR A 32 20.13 -8.51 17.11
C THR A 32 20.56 -8.26 18.55
N GLY A 33 19.86 -8.81 19.54
CA GLY A 33 20.04 -8.50 20.96
C GLY A 33 19.62 -7.07 21.34
N ILE A 34 18.98 -6.33 20.42
CA ILE A 34 18.53 -4.96 20.67
C ILE A 34 17.14 -4.99 21.30
N HIS A 35 16.95 -4.22 22.37
CA HIS A 35 15.68 -4.18 23.07
C HIS A 35 14.50 -3.85 22.13
N ARG A 36 13.40 -4.61 22.24
CA ARG A 36 12.22 -4.53 21.35
C ARG A 36 11.66 -3.11 21.18
N ASN A 37 11.62 -2.33 22.27
CA ASN A 37 11.11 -0.95 22.17
C ASN A 37 12.02 -0.06 21.32
N THR A 38 13.33 -0.28 21.35
CA THR A 38 14.30 0.41 20.49
C THR A 38 14.06 0.06 19.02
N VAL A 39 13.87 -1.24 18.73
CA VAL A 39 13.52 -1.71 17.38
C VAL A 39 12.21 -1.08 16.89
N ASN A 40 11.17 -1.10 17.72
CA ASN A 40 9.87 -0.49 17.38
C ASN A 40 10.00 1.01 17.07
N ARG A 41 10.74 1.76 17.90
CA ARG A 41 10.99 3.19 17.67
C ARG A 41 11.75 3.42 16.36
N PHE A 42 12.75 2.61 16.08
CA PHE A 42 13.50 2.67 14.84
C PHE A 42 12.60 2.40 13.63
N PHE A 43 11.88 1.28 13.62
CA PHE A 43 10.98 0.90 12.53
C PHE A 43 9.87 1.93 12.30
N LYS A 44 9.33 2.51 13.38
CA LYS A 44 8.33 3.58 13.27
C LYS A 44 8.91 4.82 12.58
N LYS A 45 10.13 5.24 12.94
CA LYS A 45 10.80 6.38 12.28
C LYS A 45 11.06 6.11 10.80
N VAL A 46 11.49 4.89 10.45
CA VAL A 46 11.67 4.49 9.05
C VAL A 46 10.35 4.58 8.28
N ARG A 47 9.25 4.05 8.84
CA ARG A 47 7.92 4.12 8.22
C ARG A 47 7.44 5.56 8.03
N ILE A 48 7.67 6.42 9.00
CA ILE A 48 7.33 7.86 8.87
C ILE A 48 8.05 8.46 7.66
N LYS A 49 9.36 8.21 7.52
CA LYS A 49 10.12 8.72 6.36
C LYS A 49 9.64 8.14 5.02
N ILE A 50 9.30 6.87 5.00
CA ILE A 50 8.68 6.26 3.83
C ILE A 50 7.34 6.94 3.52
N ALA A 51 6.48 7.16 4.53
CA ALA A 51 5.18 7.79 4.35
C ALA A 51 5.31 9.24 3.84
N GLU A 52 6.25 10.02 4.36
CA GLU A 52 6.56 11.37 3.86
C GLU A 52 6.96 11.32 2.39
N ALA A 53 7.87 10.42 2.00
CA ALA A 53 8.33 10.31 0.62
C ALA A 53 7.28 9.75 -0.35
N THR A 54 6.37 8.89 0.12
CA THR A 54 5.28 8.36 -0.70
C THR A 54 4.10 9.31 -0.79
N GLY A 55 3.88 10.15 0.23
CA GLY A 55 2.80 11.13 0.26
C GLY A 55 3.06 12.35 -0.63
N ASN A 56 4.32 12.75 -0.81
CA ASN A 56 4.72 13.94 -1.59
C ASN A 56 4.87 13.66 -3.10
N LYS A 57 4.10 12.74 -3.66
CA LYS A 57 4.17 12.44 -5.10
C LYS A 57 3.45 13.52 -5.90
N THR A 58 4.19 14.30 -6.66
CA THR A 58 3.67 15.35 -7.55
C THR A 58 3.21 14.82 -8.90
N ASN A 59 3.72 13.66 -9.35
CA ASN A 59 3.41 13.13 -10.68
C ASN A 59 2.14 12.29 -10.65
N LEU A 60 1.15 12.63 -11.44
CA LEU A 60 -0.06 11.83 -11.64
C LEU A 60 0.27 10.50 -12.34
N LEU A 61 -0.49 9.46 -12.02
CA LEU A 61 -0.44 8.18 -12.74
C LEU A 61 -1.12 8.34 -14.10
N LYS A 62 -0.64 7.60 -15.13
CA LYS A 62 -1.10 7.77 -16.51
C LYS A 62 -1.25 6.44 -17.25
N GLY A 63 -1.87 6.51 -18.42
CA GLY A 63 -2.04 5.35 -19.29
C GLY A 63 -3.15 4.42 -18.83
N GLU A 64 -2.83 3.16 -18.57
CA GLU A 64 -3.78 2.13 -18.15
C GLU A 64 -3.77 1.97 -16.63
N ILE A 65 -4.92 2.21 -15.99
CA ILE A 65 -5.09 2.26 -14.53
C ILE A 65 -6.07 1.20 -14.07
N GLU A 66 -5.66 0.39 -13.11
CA GLU A 66 -6.55 -0.52 -12.39
C GLU A 66 -6.98 0.12 -11.07
N LEU A 67 -8.28 0.07 -10.78
CA LEU A 67 -8.89 0.64 -9.57
C LEU A 67 -9.65 -0.44 -8.81
N ASP A 68 -9.45 -0.51 -7.51
CA ASP A 68 -10.16 -1.45 -6.64
C ASP A 68 -10.09 -1.01 -5.18
N GLU A 69 -11.01 -1.49 -4.34
CA GLU A 69 -11.02 -1.24 -2.90
C GLU A 69 -10.71 -2.52 -2.12
N SER A 70 -9.97 -2.37 -1.03
CA SER A 70 -9.76 -3.46 -0.09
C SER A 70 -10.00 -3.06 1.34
N TYR A 71 -10.58 -3.97 2.13
CA TYR A 71 -10.97 -3.77 3.51
C TYR A 71 -9.97 -4.45 4.43
N PHE A 72 -9.36 -3.67 5.33
CA PHE A 72 -8.37 -4.12 6.29
C PHE A 72 -8.88 -3.99 7.72
N GLY A 73 -8.74 -5.05 8.51
CA GLY A 73 -9.17 -5.12 9.91
C GLY A 73 -9.38 -6.56 10.36
N GLY A 74 -9.43 -6.78 11.68
CA GLY A 74 -9.60 -8.12 12.25
C GLY A 74 -10.93 -8.78 11.84
N ARG A 75 -10.93 -10.12 11.84
CA ARG A 75 -12.14 -10.92 11.65
C ARG A 75 -13.03 -10.75 12.89
N LYS A 76 -14.22 -10.19 12.76
CA LYS A 76 -15.25 -10.24 13.80
C LYS A 76 -16.21 -11.40 13.52
N LYS A 77 -16.62 -12.11 14.57
CA LYS A 77 -17.77 -13.02 14.52
C LYS A 77 -19.02 -12.17 14.25
N GLY A 78 -19.76 -12.43 13.20
CA GLY A 78 -20.96 -11.71 12.79
C GLY A 78 -21.39 -12.05 11.37
N PRO A 79 -22.53 -11.54 10.89
CA PRO A 79 -23.04 -11.86 9.57
C PRO A 79 -22.02 -11.52 8.48
N ARG A 80 -21.91 -12.38 7.46
CA ARG A 80 -21.05 -12.19 6.29
C ARG A 80 -21.61 -11.05 5.46
N GLY A 81 -20.78 -10.07 5.11
CA GLY A 81 -21.15 -8.95 4.23
C GLY A 81 -20.17 -7.79 4.30
N ARG A 82 -20.46 -6.75 3.52
CA ARG A 82 -19.69 -5.49 3.45
C ARG A 82 -19.82 -4.62 4.70
N SER A 83 -20.34 -5.14 5.83
CA SER A 83 -20.42 -4.43 7.10
C SER A 83 -19.01 -4.08 7.59
N SER A 84 -18.64 -2.83 7.36
CA SER A 84 -17.27 -2.32 7.51
C SER A 84 -17.06 -1.56 8.83
N GLN A 85 -18.01 -1.58 9.77
CA GLN A 85 -18.02 -0.69 10.95
C GLN A 85 -16.70 -0.58 11.74
N ASN A 86 -15.73 -1.48 11.52
CA ASN A 86 -14.41 -1.40 12.17
C ASN A 86 -13.23 -1.66 11.22
N LYS A 87 -13.46 -1.75 9.91
CA LYS A 87 -12.41 -1.96 8.92
C LYS A 87 -11.89 -0.63 8.39
N GLN A 88 -10.60 -0.58 8.04
CA GLN A 88 -10.04 0.50 7.26
C GLN A 88 -10.30 0.21 5.79
N ILE A 89 -10.89 1.14 5.08
CA ILE A 89 -11.10 1.05 3.64
C ILE A 89 -9.89 1.66 2.95
N VAL A 90 -9.28 0.91 2.08
CA VAL A 90 -8.15 1.37 1.28
C VAL A 90 -8.55 1.35 -0.18
N PHE A 91 -8.49 2.50 -0.81
CA PHE A 91 -8.61 2.64 -2.25
C PHE A 91 -7.24 2.48 -2.90
N GLY A 92 -7.13 1.63 -3.88
CA GLY A 92 -5.92 1.34 -4.64
C GLY A 92 -6.03 1.82 -6.08
N ILE A 93 -5.00 2.48 -6.55
CA ILE A 93 -4.85 3.00 -7.90
C ILE A 93 -3.54 2.45 -8.44
N LEU A 94 -3.59 1.55 -9.40
CA LEU A 94 -2.40 0.89 -9.95
C LEU A 94 -2.24 1.22 -11.43
N GLU A 95 -1.14 1.84 -11.77
CA GLU A 95 -0.70 2.01 -13.15
C GLU A 95 -0.14 0.67 -13.66
N ARG A 96 -0.67 0.14 -14.75
CA ARG A 96 -0.19 -1.15 -15.32
C ARG A 96 1.29 -1.05 -15.67
N LYS A 97 2.06 -2.05 -15.23
CA LYS A 97 3.53 -2.09 -15.34
C LYS A 97 4.26 -0.98 -14.57
N GLY A 98 3.55 -0.13 -13.85
CA GLY A 98 4.04 1.01 -13.10
C GLY A 98 3.91 0.89 -11.59
N GLN A 99 3.45 1.94 -10.99
CA GLN A 99 3.35 2.12 -9.55
C GLN A 99 1.93 1.92 -9.04
N VAL A 100 1.81 1.56 -7.76
CA VAL A 100 0.56 1.62 -7.02
C VAL A 100 0.53 2.84 -6.11
N ARG A 101 -0.65 3.43 -5.95
CA ARG A 101 -0.97 4.40 -4.89
C ARG A 101 -2.10 3.87 -4.04
N THR A 102 -2.01 4.10 -2.75
CA THR A 102 -3.04 3.68 -1.81
C THR A 102 -3.51 4.88 -1.01
N VAL A 103 -4.82 4.98 -0.86
CA VAL A 103 -5.47 6.06 -0.09
C VAL A 103 -6.40 5.45 0.94
N LEU A 104 -6.36 5.95 2.18
CA LEU A 104 -7.37 5.64 3.18
C LEU A 104 -8.60 6.50 2.91
N VAL A 105 -9.75 5.85 2.71
CA VAL A 105 -11.01 6.54 2.45
C VAL A 105 -12.02 6.25 3.55
N GLY A 106 -12.90 7.21 3.79
CA GLY A 106 -13.97 7.05 4.80
C GLY A 106 -15.09 6.13 4.31
N ASP A 107 -15.36 6.18 3.02
CA ASP A 107 -16.41 5.42 2.34
C ASP A 107 -16.01 5.13 0.89
N VAL A 108 -16.85 4.41 0.16
CA VAL A 108 -16.68 4.06 -1.25
C VAL A 108 -17.74 4.72 -2.13
N SER A 109 -18.21 5.90 -1.74
CA SER A 109 -19.14 6.69 -2.56
C SER A 109 -18.49 7.11 -3.88
N ALA A 110 -19.32 7.39 -4.89
CA ALA A 110 -18.83 7.86 -6.18
C ALA A 110 -18.07 9.19 -6.04
N GLU A 111 -18.50 10.06 -5.15
CA GLU A 111 -17.85 11.35 -4.90
C GLU A 111 -16.44 11.16 -4.31
N THR A 112 -16.31 10.34 -3.25
CA THR A 112 -15.04 10.03 -2.60
C THR A 112 -14.06 9.40 -3.58
N LEU A 113 -14.48 8.35 -4.31
CA LEU A 113 -13.59 7.66 -5.24
C LEU A 113 -13.20 8.53 -6.43
N MET A 114 -14.14 9.30 -6.99
CA MET A 114 -13.84 10.21 -8.12
C MET A 114 -12.89 11.35 -7.73
N LYS A 115 -12.99 11.85 -6.49
CA LYS A 115 -12.02 12.82 -5.97
C LYS A 115 -10.61 12.21 -5.95
N GLU A 116 -10.47 11.04 -5.36
CA GLU A 116 -9.15 10.38 -5.28
C GLU A 116 -8.59 10.02 -6.66
N ILE A 117 -9.44 9.64 -7.62
CA ILE A 117 -9.01 9.39 -9.00
C ILE A 117 -8.44 10.65 -9.63
N ARG A 118 -9.14 11.78 -9.52
CA ARG A 118 -8.69 13.08 -10.07
C ARG A 118 -7.39 13.55 -9.44
N ASP A 119 -7.25 13.38 -8.14
CA ASP A 119 -6.07 13.82 -7.38
C ASP A 119 -4.83 12.94 -7.67
N ASN A 120 -5.01 11.74 -8.23
CA ASN A 120 -3.93 10.77 -8.40
C ASN A 120 -3.67 10.34 -9.84
N THR A 121 -4.54 10.65 -10.81
CA THR A 121 -4.40 10.22 -12.21
C THR A 121 -4.58 11.35 -13.20
N GLU A 122 -3.94 11.24 -14.36
CA GLU A 122 -4.17 12.16 -15.47
C GLU A 122 -5.56 11.94 -16.08
N LYS A 123 -6.16 13.02 -16.60
CA LYS A 123 -7.40 12.91 -17.38
C LYS A 123 -7.12 12.19 -18.70
N GLY A 124 -8.05 11.35 -19.14
CA GLY A 124 -7.92 10.61 -20.41
C GLY A 124 -7.30 9.23 -20.29
N CYS A 125 -6.93 8.78 -19.07
CA CYS A 125 -6.49 7.41 -18.83
C CYS A 125 -7.55 6.37 -19.23
N VAL A 126 -7.09 5.11 -19.40
CA VAL A 126 -7.96 3.94 -19.54
C VAL A 126 -8.09 3.29 -18.18
N TYR A 127 -9.30 3.26 -17.65
CA TYR A 127 -9.58 2.74 -16.30
C TYR A 127 -10.22 1.36 -16.37
N TYR A 128 -9.67 0.43 -15.60
CA TYR A 128 -10.18 -0.92 -15.41
C TYR A 128 -10.71 -1.07 -13.99
N THR A 129 -11.99 -1.42 -13.83
CA THR A 129 -12.63 -1.61 -12.53
C THR A 129 -13.54 -2.84 -12.55
N ASP A 130 -13.97 -3.30 -11.39
CA ASP A 130 -15.15 -4.17 -11.30
C ASP A 130 -16.43 -3.40 -11.69
N LYS A 131 -17.57 -4.08 -11.63
CA LYS A 131 -18.89 -3.51 -11.96
C LYS A 131 -19.49 -2.64 -10.83
N PHE A 132 -18.71 -2.21 -9.85
CA PHE A 132 -19.24 -1.43 -8.75
C PHE A 132 -19.82 -0.07 -9.20
N ARG A 133 -21.02 0.26 -8.70
CA ARG A 133 -21.79 1.43 -9.17
C ARG A 133 -21.09 2.77 -8.97
N SER A 134 -20.23 2.88 -7.97
CA SER A 134 -19.48 4.12 -7.68
C SER A 134 -18.56 4.56 -8.81
N TYR A 135 -18.21 3.65 -9.73
CA TYR A 135 -17.40 3.97 -10.91
C TYR A 135 -18.23 4.41 -12.13
N ASN A 136 -19.57 4.50 -12.03
CA ASN A 136 -20.40 4.80 -13.20
C ASN A 136 -20.11 6.16 -13.84
N SER A 137 -19.64 7.15 -13.08
CA SER A 137 -19.28 8.49 -13.59
C SER A 137 -17.88 8.58 -14.20
N LEU A 138 -17.08 7.52 -14.12
CA LEU A 138 -15.68 7.50 -14.54
C LEU A 138 -15.50 7.76 -16.05
N PHE A 139 -16.49 7.39 -16.88
CA PHE A 139 -16.48 7.67 -18.33
C PHE A 139 -16.35 9.15 -18.68
N ARG A 140 -16.70 10.06 -17.75
CA ARG A 140 -16.54 11.51 -17.94
C ARG A 140 -15.10 11.98 -17.76
N TYR A 141 -14.25 11.14 -17.18
CA TYR A 141 -12.86 11.47 -16.88
C TYR A 141 -11.86 10.74 -17.77
N GLY A 142 -12.21 9.53 -18.24
CA GLY A 142 -11.41 8.75 -19.18
C GLY A 142 -12.17 7.53 -19.72
N LYS A 143 -11.49 6.69 -20.49
CA LYS A 143 -12.08 5.47 -21.04
C LYS A 143 -12.29 4.46 -19.92
N HIS A 144 -13.53 4.02 -19.70
CA HIS A 144 -13.87 3.09 -18.63
C HIS A 144 -14.16 1.69 -19.16
N MET A 145 -13.37 0.72 -18.70
CA MET A 145 -13.47 -0.70 -19.02
C MET A 145 -13.97 -1.45 -17.77
N LYS A 146 -15.26 -1.86 -17.78
CA LYS A 146 -15.86 -2.64 -16.70
C LYS A 146 -15.57 -4.12 -16.90
N ILE A 147 -15.04 -4.77 -15.88
CA ILE A 147 -14.66 -6.19 -15.88
C ILE A 147 -15.79 -7.03 -15.27
N ASP A 148 -16.18 -8.07 -15.96
CA ASP A 148 -17.15 -9.07 -15.47
C ASP A 148 -16.42 -10.36 -15.14
N HIS A 149 -16.08 -10.56 -13.87
CA HIS A 149 -15.42 -11.79 -13.42
C HIS A 149 -16.18 -13.09 -13.76
N ALA A 150 -17.50 -13.00 -13.94
CA ALA A 150 -18.32 -14.17 -14.29
C ALA A 150 -18.25 -14.57 -15.78
N LYS A 151 -17.91 -13.65 -16.67
CA LYS A 151 -17.96 -13.85 -18.14
C LYS A 151 -16.59 -13.82 -18.83
N GLU A 152 -15.56 -13.27 -18.22
CA GLU A 152 -14.28 -12.94 -18.90
C GLU A 152 -13.15 -13.95 -18.68
N TYR A 153 -13.40 -15.07 -18.00
CA TYR A 153 -12.40 -16.14 -17.86
C TYR A 153 -11.91 -16.71 -19.20
N VAL A 154 -12.56 -16.37 -20.32
CA VAL A 154 -12.34 -17.03 -21.63
C VAL A 154 -12.00 -16.08 -22.78
N ARG A 155 -12.27 -14.77 -22.72
CA ARG A 155 -12.29 -13.97 -23.98
C ARG A 155 -11.23 -12.88 -24.19
N ASN A 156 -10.63 -12.27 -23.17
CA ASN A 156 -9.68 -11.19 -23.42
C ASN A 156 -8.53 -11.14 -22.40
N LYS A 157 -7.31 -11.49 -22.83
CA LYS A 157 -6.07 -11.42 -22.03
C LYS A 157 -5.72 -10.01 -21.52
N HIS A 158 -6.40 -8.95 -21.96
CA HIS A 158 -6.11 -7.57 -21.60
C HIS A 158 -7.13 -6.93 -20.64
N ASN A 159 -8.28 -7.56 -20.44
CA ASN A 159 -9.39 -6.99 -19.65
C ASN A 159 -9.44 -7.64 -18.27
N HIS A 160 -8.57 -7.22 -17.36
CA HIS A 160 -8.45 -7.74 -15.99
C HIS A 160 -7.94 -6.67 -15.02
N ILE A 161 -8.14 -6.91 -13.71
CA ILE A 161 -7.56 -6.13 -12.60
C ILE A 161 -6.58 -6.97 -11.76
N ASN A 162 -5.95 -7.96 -12.38
CA ASN A 162 -5.04 -8.88 -11.69
C ASN A 162 -3.85 -8.18 -11.02
N GLY A 163 -3.44 -7.02 -11.53
CA GLY A 163 -2.35 -6.24 -10.97
C GLY A 163 -2.69 -5.71 -9.58
N ILE A 164 -3.85 -5.07 -9.42
CA ILE A 164 -4.30 -4.54 -8.14
C ILE A 164 -4.72 -5.65 -7.17
N GLU A 165 -5.33 -6.73 -7.66
CA GLU A 165 -5.63 -7.92 -6.85
C GLU A 165 -4.36 -8.59 -6.32
N GLY A 166 -3.33 -8.71 -7.15
CA GLY A 166 -1.99 -9.17 -6.76
C GLY A 166 -1.36 -8.28 -5.70
N PHE A 167 -1.52 -6.96 -5.81
CA PHE A 167 -1.09 -6.02 -4.77
C PHE A 167 -1.84 -6.26 -3.45
N TRP A 168 -3.16 -6.47 -3.46
CA TRP A 168 -3.92 -6.75 -2.23
C TRP A 168 -3.50 -8.07 -1.58
N SER A 169 -3.26 -9.12 -2.37
CA SER A 169 -2.71 -10.38 -1.88
C SER A 169 -1.37 -10.16 -1.17
N TYR A 170 -0.46 -9.42 -1.80
CA TYR A 170 0.82 -9.06 -1.21
C TYR A 170 0.65 -8.26 0.09
N ALA A 171 -0.21 -7.24 0.09
CA ALA A 171 -0.46 -6.40 1.25
C ALA A 171 -1.01 -7.17 2.45
N LYS A 172 -1.99 -8.06 2.21
CA LYS A 172 -2.58 -8.92 3.25
C LYS A 172 -1.54 -9.88 3.82
N LYS A 173 -0.76 -10.56 2.98
CA LYS A 173 0.35 -11.45 3.43
C LYS A 173 1.40 -10.68 4.24
N PHE A 174 1.75 -9.48 3.82
CA PHE A 174 2.70 -8.64 4.55
C PHE A 174 2.20 -8.28 5.94
N LEU A 175 0.91 -7.97 6.10
CA LEU A 175 0.32 -7.57 7.39
C LEU A 175 0.11 -8.76 8.33
N MET A 176 -0.11 -9.98 7.82
CA MET A 176 -0.36 -11.17 8.66
C MET A 176 0.74 -11.41 9.70
N LYS A 177 2.00 -11.17 9.35
CA LYS A 177 3.14 -11.37 10.26
C LYS A 177 3.18 -10.44 11.49
N TYR A 178 2.36 -9.41 11.50
CA TYR A 178 2.28 -8.45 12.62
C TYR A 178 1.16 -8.80 13.62
N ASN A 179 0.34 -9.84 13.36
CA ASN A 179 -0.77 -10.26 14.21
C ASN A 179 -1.75 -9.12 14.57
N GLY A 180 -1.92 -8.19 13.67
CA GLY A 180 -2.75 -7.00 13.83
C GLY A 180 -1.94 -5.72 13.96
N VAL A 181 -2.44 -4.69 13.31
CA VAL A 181 -1.88 -3.34 13.36
C VAL A 181 -2.97 -2.40 13.83
N SER A 182 -2.68 -1.59 14.85
CA SER A 182 -3.66 -0.62 15.36
C SER A 182 -4.05 0.39 14.28
N LYS A 183 -5.31 0.85 14.29
CA LYS A 183 -5.83 1.85 13.34
C LYS A 183 -4.93 3.09 13.27
N LYS A 184 -4.43 3.57 14.42
CA LYS A 184 -3.53 4.73 14.53
C LYS A 184 -2.23 4.57 13.72
N ASN A 185 -1.72 3.37 13.61
CA ASN A 185 -0.45 3.09 12.92
C ASN A 185 -0.66 2.52 11.51
N PHE A 186 -1.88 2.14 11.14
CA PHE A 186 -2.17 1.42 9.90
C PHE A 186 -1.66 2.17 8.67
N TYR A 187 -1.86 3.49 8.60
CA TYR A 187 -1.35 4.32 7.51
C TYR A 187 0.15 4.14 7.26
N LEU A 188 0.95 4.08 8.32
CA LEU A 188 2.40 3.92 8.19
C LEU A 188 2.80 2.55 7.60
N TYR A 189 2.07 1.49 7.96
CA TYR A 189 2.28 0.16 7.39
C TYR A 189 1.80 0.09 5.94
N LEU A 190 0.67 0.72 5.64
CA LEU A 190 0.14 0.81 4.29
C LEU A 190 1.16 1.49 3.35
N LYS A 191 1.74 2.62 3.77
CA LYS A 191 2.76 3.32 2.99
C LYS A 191 4.08 2.55 2.88
N GLU A 192 4.46 1.76 3.90
CA GLU A 192 5.58 0.81 3.78
C GLU A 192 5.28 -0.25 2.70
N ILE A 193 4.08 -0.82 2.68
CA ILE A 193 3.68 -1.84 1.70
C ILE A 193 3.69 -1.26 0.28
N GLU A 194 3.09 -0.08 0.10
CA GLU A 194 3.10 0.66 -1.17
C GLU A 194 4.53 0.90 -1.65
N TRP A 195 5.39 1.43 -0.78
CA TRP A 195 6.79 1.70 -1.10
C TRP A 195 7.55 0.42 -1.49
N ARG A 196 7.37 -0.68 -0.75
CA ARG A 196 8.01 -1.96 -1.06
C ARG A 196 7.54 -2.53 -2.39
N PHE A 197 6.24 -2.48 -2.67
CA PHE A 197 5.68 -2.96 -3.93
C PHE A 197 6.20 -2.14 -5.11
N ASN A 198 6.25 -0.84 -4.99
CA ASN A 198 6.76 0.07 -6.02
C ASN A 198 8.28 -0.09 -6.26
N ASN A 199 9.01 -0.61 -5.28
CA ASN A 199 10.44 -0.87 -5.37
C ASN A 199 10.78 -2.38 -5.44
N ARG A 200 9.82 -3.24 -5.79
CA ARG A 200 10.03 -4.70 -5.82
C ARG A 200 11.05 -5.19 -6.84
N LYS A 201 11.32 -4.38 -7.87
CA LYS A 201 12.34 -4.64 -8.91
C LYS A 201 13.67 -3.94 -8.64
N GLU A 202 13.77 -3.19 -7.54
CA GLU A 202 14.99 -2.45 -7.19
C GLU A 202 16.04 -3.44 -6.64
N PRO A 203 17.17 -3.62 -7.32
CA PRO A 203 18.18 -4.60 -6.89
C PRO A 203 18.83 -4.19 -5.56
N ASN A 204 18.90 -2.89 -5.26
CA ASN A 204 19.50 -2.38 -4.04
C ASN A 204 18.53 -1.54 -3.20
N ILE A 205 17.43 -2.15 -2.81
CA ILE A 205 16.38 -1.51 -1.99
C ILE A 205 16.94 -0.95 -0.67
N LYS A 206 18.00 -1.56 -0.13
CA LYS A 206 18.68 -1.09 1.07
C LYS A 206 19.33 0.28 0.85
N LEU A 207 20.07 0.44 -0.24
CA LEU A 207 20.72 1.71 -0.58
C LEU A 207 19.66 2.81 -0.82
N LYS A 208 18.57 2.47 -1.51
CA LYS A 208 17.45 3.38 -1.72
C LYS A 208 16.85 3.84 -0.40
N LEU A 209 16.69 2.92 0.56
CA LEU A 209 16.19 3.25 1.89
C LEU A 209 17.20 4.10 2.69
N GLN A 210 18.50 3.82 2.58
CA GLN A 210 19.54 4.64 3.21
C GLN A 210 19.50 6.08 2.69
N LYS A 211 19.43 6.29 1.37
CA LYS A 211 19.29 7.62 0.78
C LYS A 211 18.05 8.35 1.30
N LEU A 212 16.92 7.65 1.40
CA LEU A 212 15.68 8.20 1.96
C LEU A 212 15.83 8.64 3.42
N LEU A 213 16.64 7.92 4.19
CA LEU A 213 16.92 8.21 5.59
C LEU A 213 18.02 9.27 5.76
N GLN A 214 18.65 9.74 4.70
CA GLN A 214 19.81 10.66 4.71
C GLN A 214 20.95 10.10 5.59
N TYR A 215 21.31 8.85 5.34
CA TYR A 215 22.32 8.11 6.10
C TYR A 215 23.39 7.53 5.16
#